data_fc14bbcb6cfdeabe9495232ba1c9c887
#
_entry.id   fc14bbcb6cfdeabe9495232ba1c9c887
#
_cell.length_a   1.000
_cell.length_b   1.000
_cell.length_c   1.000
_cell.angle_alpha   90.00
_cell.angle_beta   90.00
_cell.angle_gamma   90.00
#
_symmetry.space_group_name_H-M   'P 1'
#
loop_
_entity.id
_entity.type
_entity.pdbx_description
1 polymer ?
#
loop_
_entity_poly.entity_id
_entity_poly.type
_entity_poly.pdbx_seq_one_letter_code
_entity_poly.pdbx_strand_id
1 'polypeptide(L)'
;MENLSIRIETVYHLRYKPRAMGPRLEIQEGGFDMSKYAGTQTEKNLQAAFAGESQATNKYTYFASVAKKEGYEQIAEIFNKTSANEQYHAKMWFRELEGIGTTEENLAAAADGENFEWTDMYDEFAKTAEEEGFPELAEKFRQVAAIEKHHEERYRALLHNVETAAVFEKSEVKVWECRNCGHIVVGTKAPDVCPVCNHPQAYFEISAENF
;
A
#
# COMPACT_ATOMS: atom_id res chain seq x y z
N MET A 1 34.91 5.87 -27.62
CA MET A 1 33.75 5.02 -27.23
C MET A 1 33.93 4.73 -25.75
N GLU A 2 33.54 5.69 -24.92
CA GLU A 2 33.64 5.57 -23.46
C GLU A 2 32.31 5.05 -22.91
N ASN A 3 32.39 3.99 -22.14
CA ASN A 3 31.31 3.35 -21.45
C ASN A 3 30.69 4.29 -20.43
N LEU A 4 29.47 4.76 -20.67
CA LEU A 4 28.66 5.44 -19.67
C LEU A 4 28.01 4.37 -18.79
N SER A 5 28.74 3.95 -17.77
CA SER A 5 28.20 3.16 -16.66
C SER A 5 27.39 4.11 -15.78
N ILE A 6 26.08 4.14 -15.98
CA ILE A 6 25.17 4.84 -15.08
C ILE A 6 25.13 4.05 -13.77
N ARG A 7 25.81 4.56 -12.77
CA ARG A 7 25.67 4.11 -11.38
C ARG A 7 24.27 4.49 -10.89
N ILE A 8 23.41 3.51 -10.80
CA ILE A 8 22.21 3.59 -9.97
C ILE A 8 22.66 3.22 -8.55
N GLU A 9 23.32 4.16 -7.90
CA GLU A 9 23.57 4.09 -6.46
C GLU A 9 22.63 5.08 -5.77
N THR A 10 21.87 4.52 -4.85
CA THR A 10 21.32 5.22 -3.68
C THR A 10 20.01 5.97 -3.83
N VAL A 11 18.86 5.28 -3.64
CA VAL A 11 17.66 5.93 -3.04
C VAL A 11 16.87 5.00 -2.09
N TYR A 12 17.40 3.92 -1.58
CA TYR A 12 16.66 3.12 -0.59
C TYR A 12 17.47 2.90 0.70
N HIS A 13 17.80 4.00 1.39
CA HIS A 13 18.12 3.95 2.81
C HIS A 13 16.98 4.60 3.61
N LEU A 14 15.81 3.95 3.63
CA LEU A 14 14.79 4.23 4.62
C LEU A 14 15.33 3.86 6.01
N ARG A 15 15.99 4.82 6.67
CA ARG A 15 16.24 4.75 8.11
C ARG A 15 14.93 5.09 8.82
N TYR A 16 14.15 4.07 9.14
CA TYR A 16 13.09 4.20 10.12
C TYR A 16 13.71 4.64 11.45
N LYS A 17 13.47 5.88 11.87
CA LYS A 17 13.70 6.36 13.23
C LYS A 17 12.34 6.45 13.91
N PRO A 18 12.02 5.58 14.88
CA PRO A 18 10.80 5.74 15.64
C PRO A 18 10.87 7.07 16.42
N ARG A 19 9.86 7.91 16.25
CA ARG A 19 9.67 9.14 17.02
C ARG A 19 9.33 8.76 18.47
N ALA A 20 9.97 9.43 19.44
CA ALA A 20 9.79 9.16 20.86
C ALA A 20 8.33 9.25 21.29
N MET A 21 7.77 8.15 21.76
CA MET A 21 6.49 8.08 22.45
C MET A 21 6.59 8.68 23.85
N GLY A 22 5.50 9.33 24.31
CA GLY A 22 5.28 9.80 25.66
C GLY A 22 5.29 8.67 26.74
N PRO A 23 5.00 8.95 28.02
CA PRO A 23 5.48 8.16 29.16
C PRO A 23 5.07 6.69 29.11
N ARG A 24 6.09 5.82 29.31
CA ARG A 24 6.02 4.36 29.37
C ARG A 24 5.00 3.86 30.38
N LEU A 25 4.05 3.08 29.88
CA LEU A 25 3.53 1.94 30.65
C LEU A 25 4.60 0.83 30.57
N GLU A 26 4.96 0.24 31.70
CA GLU A 26 5.90 -0.88 31.77
C GLU A 26 5.33 -2.08 31.00
N ILE A 27 5.82 -2.27 29.76
CA ILE A 27 5.58 -3.46 28.97
C ILE A 27 6.72 -4.41 29.27
N GLN A 28 6.40 -5.62 29.73
CA GLN A 28 7.33 -6.72 29.89
C GLN A 28 8.14 -6.88 28.61
N GLU A 29 9.44 -7.16 28.75
CA GLU A 29 10.42 -7.37 27.70
C GLU A 29 10.00 -8.53 26.76
N GLY A 30 9.14 -8.22 25.77
CA GLY A 30 9.02 -8.96 24.54
C GLY A 30 9.98 -8.30 23.54
N GLY A 31 11.14 -8.91 23.32
CA GLY A 31 12.10 -8.41 22.35
C GLY A 31 11.41 -8.26 20.99
N PHE A 32 11.54 -7.10 20.39
CA PHE A 32 11.30 -6.94 18.94
C PHE A 32 12.24 -7.92 18.25
N ASP A 33 11.70 -9.00 17.76
CA ASP A 33 12.46 -9.97 16.97
C ASP A 33 12.81 -9.27 15.65
N MET A 34 14.04 -8.78 15.58
CA MET A 34 14.53 -8.18 14.33
C MET A 34 14.59 -9.29 13.30
N SER A 35 14.10 -9.03 12.09
CA SER A 35 14.19 -9.97 10.96
C SER A 35 15.51 -10.74 11.01
N LYS A 36 15.45 -12.07 10.87
CA LYS A 36 16.64 -12.96 10.86
C LYS A 36 17.72 -12.54 9.83
N TYR A 37 17.37 -11.63 8.93
CA TYR A 37 18.26 -11.09 7.90
C TYR A 37 18.79 -9.68 8.22
N ALA A 38 18.38 -9.07 9.34
CA ALA A 38 18.68 -7.68 9.65
C ALA A 38 20.17 -7.34 9.54
N GLY A 39 20.50 -6.29 8.78
CA GLY A 39 21.85 -5.79 8.54
C GLY A 39 22.72 -6.65 7.62
N THR A 40 22.20 -7.73 7.03
CA THR A 40 22.95 -8.62 6.16
C THR A 40 22.88 -8.20 4.68
N GLN A 41 23.82 -8.73 3.86
CA GLN A 41 23.71 -8.61 2.40
C GLN A 41 22.48 -9.35 1.85
N THR A 42 22.02 -10.42 2.53
CA THR A 42 20.81 -11.17 2.15
C THR A 42 19.56 -10.29 2.28
N GLU A 43 19.45 -9.48 3.33
CA GLU A 43 18.34 -8.51 3.46
C GLU A 43 18.30 -7.54 2.27
N LYS A 44 19.46 -6.97 1.90
CA LYS A 44 19.56 -6.08 0.73
C LYS A 44 19.18 -6.79 -0.58
N ASN A 45 19.56 -8.07 -0.71
CA ASN A 45 19.20 -8.86 -1.87
C ASN A 45 17.68 -9.13 -1.92
N LEU A 46 17.05 -9.41 -0.78
CA LEU A 46 15.58 -9.59 -0.67
C LEU A 46 14.84 -8.30 -1.02
N GLN A 47 15.32 -7.15 -0.53
CA GLN A 47 14.75 -5.84 -0.88
C GLN A 47 14.86 -5.55 -2.38
N ALA A 48 16.03 -5.81 -2.97
CA ALA A 48 16.27 -5.64 -4.40
C ALA A 48 15.40 -6.60 -5.23
N ALA A 49 15.24 -7.85 -4.81
CA ALA A 49 14.39 -8.83 -5.46
C ALA A 49 12.92 -8.39 -5.39
N PHE A 50 12.42 -8.01 -4.22
CA PHE A 50 11.05 -7.47 -4.06
C PHE A 50 10.79 -6.27 -4.97
N ALA A 51 11.71 -5.31 -5.01
CA ALA A 51 11.61 -4.14 -5.87
C ALA A 51 11.60 -4.51 -7.37
N GLY A 52 12.50 -5.42 -7.79
CA GLY A 52 12.59 -5.90 -9.17
C GLY A 52 11.31 -6.57 -9.66
N GLU A 53 10.79 -7.52 -8.87
CA GLU A 53 9.56 -8.25 -9.20
C GLU A 53 8.32 -7.35 -9.19
N SER A 54 8.25 -6.40 -8.25
CA SER A 54 7.17 -5.40 -8.20
C SER A 54 7.15 -4.50 -9.44
N GLN A 55 8.32 -4.07 -9.92
CA GLN A 55 8.45 -3.32 -11.16
C GLN A 55 8.10 -4.19 -12.39
N ALA A 56 8.54 -5.45 -12.43
CA ALA A 56 8.24 -6.37 -13.51
C ALA A 56 6.73 -6.61 -13.64
N THR A 57 6.03 -6.84 -12.52
CA THR A 57 4.56 -6.95 -12.44
C THR A 57 3.88 -5.79 -13.15
N ASN A 58 4.23 -4.55 -12.81
CA ASN A 58 3.62 -3.37 -13.42
C ASN A 58 3.99 -3.21 -14.90
N LYS A 59 5.28 -3.37 -15.25
CA LYS A 59 5.76 -3.25 -16.63
C LYS A 59 5.05 -4.23 -17.57
N TYR A 60 4.91 -5.49 -17.16
CA TYR A 60 4.27 -6.51 -18.00
C TYR A 60 2.78 -6.26 -18.18
N THR A 61 2.08 -5.74 -17.18
CA THR A 61 0.70 -5.29 -17.34
C THR A 61 0.58 -4.16 -18.39
N TYR A 62 1.52 -3.20 -18.38
CA TYR A 62 1.53 -2.14 -19.39
C TYR A 62 1.86 -2.67 -20.79
N PHE A 63 2.80 -3.61 -20.91
CA PHE A 63 3.17 -4.24 -22.17
C PHE A 63 2.01 -5.10 -22.73
N ALA A 64 1.28 -5.81 -21.88
CA ALA A 64 0.07 -6.53 -22.24
C ALA A 64 -0.98 -5.60 -22.87
N SER A 65 -1.18 -4.41 -22.28
CA SER A 65 -2.11 -3.41 -22.82
C SER A 65 -1.72 -2.94 -24.24
N VAL A 66 -0.43 -2.77 -24.51
CA VAL A 66 0.07 -2.41 -25.85
C VAL A 66 -0.15 -3.55 -26.84
N ALA A 67 0.29 -4.76 -26.49
CA ALA A 67 0.13 -5.95 -27.32
C ALA A 67 -1.33 -6.20 -27.72
N LYS A 68 -2.26 -6.00 -26.77
CA LYS A 68 -3.69 -6.11 -27.05
C LYS A 68 -4.20 -5.07 -28.04
N LYS A 69 -3.76 -3.80 -27.91
CA LYS A 69 -4.13 -2.73 -28.85
C LYS A 69 -3.59 -2.97 -30.26
N GLU A 70 -2.45 -3.65 -30.37
CA GLU A 70 -1.82 -4.04 -31.65
C GLU A 70 -2.39 -5.33 -32.24
N GLY A 71 -3.34 -6.01 -31.56
CA GLY A 71 -4.01 -7.22 -32.02
C GLY A 71 -3.26 -8.53 -31.69
N TYR A 72 -2.27 -8.48 -30.82
CA TYR A 72 -1.49 -9.65 -30.40
C TYR A 72 -2.03 -10.26 -29.11
N GLU A 73 -3.23 -10.84 -29.14
CA GLU A 73 -3.93 -11.36 -27.95
C GLU A 73 -3.12 -12.41 -27.20
N GLN A 74 -2.44 -13.35 -27.91
CA GLN A 74 -1.60 -14.36 -27.27
C GLN A 74 -0.42 -13.73 -26.53
N ILE A 75 0.22 -12.71 -27.10
CA ILE A 75 1.35 -12.02 -26.47
C ILE A 75 0.86 -11.26 -25.22
N ALA A 76 -0.30 -10.60 -25.32
CA ALA A 76 -0.91 -9.92 -24.20
C ALA A 76 -1.24 -10.88 -23.05
N GLU A 77 -1.77 -12.07 -23.36
CA GLU A 77 -2.05 -13.11 -22.35
C GLU A 77 -0.77 -13.61 -21.69
N ILE A 78 0.31 -13.84 -22.45
CA ILE A 78 1.60 -14.26 -21.89
C ILE A 78 2.15 -13.19 -20.94
N PHE A 79 2.11 -11.91 -21.30
CA PHE A 79 2.51 -10.82 -20.41
C PHE A 79 1.68 -10.79 -19.12
N ASN A 80 0.37 -10.89 -19.20
CA ASN A 80 -0.51 -10.90 -18.02
C ASN A 80 -0.23 -12.11 -17.11
N LYS A 81 -0.03 -13.29 -17.68
CA LYS A 81 0.31 -14.50 -16.93
C LYS A 81 1.66 -14.35 -16.23
N THR A 82 2.68 -13.82 -16.93
CA THR A 82 3.99 -13.58 -16.34
C THR A 82 3.89 -12.52 -15.23
N SER A 83 3.17 -11.42 -15.46
CA SER A 83 2.91 -10.40 -14.43
C SER A 83 2.33 -11.00 -13.13
N ALA A 84 1.38 -11.93 -13.25
CA ALA A 84 0.82 -12.62 -12.07
C ALA A 84 1.87 -13.51 -11.36
N ASN A 85 2.80 -14.13 -12.10
CA ASN A 85 3.89 -14.90 -11.51
C ASN A 85 4.85 -13.98 -10.73
N GLU A 86 5.23 -12.83 -11.32
CA GLU A 86 6.15 -11.87 -10.66
C GLU A 86 5.50 -11.22 -9.43
N GLN A 87 4.19 -10.99 -9.45
CA GLN A 87 3.45 -10.55 -8.25
C GLN A 87 3.56 -11.58 -7.11
N TYR A 88 3.52 -12.87 -7.44
CA TYR A 88 3.69 -13.93 -6.44
C TYR A 88 5.13 -13.97 -5.91
N HIS A 89 6.14 -13.83 -6.78
CA HIS A 89 7.54 -13.75 -6.39
C HIS A 89 7.79 -12.55 -5.46
N ALA A 90 7.31 -11.36 -5.83
CA ALA A 90 7.38 -10.17 -4.98
C ALA A 90 6.78 -10.43 -3.59
N LYS A 91 5.60 -11.07 -3.52
CA LYS A 91 4.96 -11.42 -2.24
C LYS A 91 5.79 -12.41 -1.41
N MET A 92 6.49 -13.37 -2.06
CA MET A 92 7.40 -14.29 -1.35
C MET A 92 8.53 -13.51 -0.66
N TRP A 93 9.22 -12.64 -1.39
CA TRP A 93 10.33 -11.85 -0.84
C TRP A 93 9.88 -10.87 0.22
N PHE A 94 8.72 -10.25 0.03
CA PHE A 94 8.15 -9.33 1.02
C PHE A 94 7.77 -10.04 2.33
N ARG A 95 7.33 -11.30 2.27
CA ARG A 95 7.12 -12.14 3.46
C ARG A 95 8.41 -12.48 4.18
N GLU A 96 9.48 -12.82 3.46
CA GLU A 96 10.80 -13.07 4.07
C GLU A 96 11.35 -11.82 4.77
N LEU A 97 11.00 -10.63 4.29
CA LEU A 97 11.29 -9.34 4.91
C LEU A 97 10.35 -8.97 6.06
N GLU A 98 9.41 -9.87 6.40
CA GLU A 98 8.38 -9.63 7.43
C GLU A 98 7.49 -8.42 7.16
N GLY A 99 7.37 -8.03 5.87
CA GLY A 99 6.62 -6.84 5.44
C GLY A 99 5.09 -7.01 5.43
N ILE A 100 4.57 -8.20 5.77
CA ILE A 100 3.12 -8.48 5.82
C ILE A 100 2.75 -8.88 7.23
N GLY A 101 2.10 -8.00 7.95
CA GLY A 101 1.60 -8.20 9.30
C GLY A 101 0.08 -8.41 9.36
N THR A 102 -0.50 -8.13 10.51
CA THR A 102 -1.94 -8.04 10.73
C THR A 102 -2.55 -6.89 9.93
N THR A 103 -3.86 -6.81 9.85
CA THR A 103 -4.54 -5.67 9.19
C THR A 103 -4.17 -4.32 9.82
N GLU A 104 -4.07 -4.29 11.15
CA GLU A 104 -3.69 -3.10 11.92
C GLU A 104 -2.26 -2.67 11.59
N GLU A 105 -1.30 -3.58 11.65
CA GLU A 105 0.10 -3.32 11.29
C GLU A 105 0.25 -2.90 9.83
N ASN A 106 -0.46 -3.53 8.91
CA ASN A 106 -0.43 -3.18 7.49
C ASN A 106 -1.03 -1.80 7.23
N LEU A 107 -2.10 -1.41 7.94
CA LEU A 107 -2.69 -0.06 7.83
C LEU A 107 -1.74 1.02 8.38
N ALA A 108 -1.06 0.73 9.49
CA ALA A 108 -0.04 1.63 10.03
C ALA A 108 1.13 1.80 9.06
N ALA A 109 1.67 0.70 8.54
CA ALA A 109 2.77 0.71 7.57
C ALA A 109 2.39 1.44 6.27
N ALA A 110 1.17 1.24 5.77
CA ALA A 110 0.67 1.95 4.59
C ALA A 110 0.57 3.46 4.87
N ALA A 111 -0.03 3.87 5.99
CA ALA A 111 -0.14 5.28 6.36
C ALA A 111 1.23 5.96 6.49
N ASP A 112 2.21 5.28 7.08
CA ASP A 112 3.58 5.81 7.23
C ASP A 112 4.32 5.90 5.89
N GLY A 113 4.08 4.95 4.97
CA GLY A 113 4.60 5.01 3.60
C GLY A 113 4.07 6.22 2.84
N GLU A 114 2.75 6.38 2.80
CA GLU A 114 2.11 7.54 2.15
C GLU A 114 2.56 8.87 2.77
N ASN A 115 2.69 8.90 4.11
CA ASN A 115 3.22 10.09 4.80
C ASN A 115 4.60 10.47 4.29
N PHE A 116 5.54 9.51 4.20
CA PHE A 116 6.88 9.76 3.66
C PHE A 116 6.83 10.24 2.20
N GLU A 117 5.95 9.64 1.39
CA GLU A 117 5.85 10.01 -0.03
C GLU A 117 5.45 11.48 -0.21
N TRP A 118 4.46 11.98 0.53
CA TRP A 118 3.99 13.35 0.33
C TRP A 118 4.79 14.41 1.14
N THR A 119 5.40 14.05 2.29
CA THR A 119 6.16 15.01 3.11
C THR A 119 7.59 15.20 2.64
N ASP A 120 8.21 14.15 2.12
CA ASP A 120 9.64 14.11 1.83
C ASP A 120 9.92 13.82 0.36
N MET A 121 9.49 12.65 -0.14
CA MET A 121 9.91 12.13 -1.44
C MET A 121 9.46 13.00 -2.62
N TYR A 122 8.15 13.25 -2.75
CA TYR A 122 7.62 14.05 -3.87
C TYR A 122 7.94 15.54 -3.75
N ASP A 123 8.09 16.07 -2.55
CA ASP A 123 8.55 17.45 -2.34
C ASP A 123 9.97 17.64 -2.86
N GLU A 124 10.87 16.72 -2.54
CA GLU A 124 12.25 16.73 -3.05
C GLU A 124 12.30 16.52 -4.58
N PHE A 125 11.51 15.60 -5.11
CA PHE A 125 11.44 15.36 -6.56
C PHE A 125 10.92 16.58 -7.32
N ALA A 126 9.92 17.28 -6.78
CA ALA A 126 9.37 18.48 -7.39
C ALA A 126 10.43 19.62 -7.42
N LYS A 127 11.18 19.83 -6.33
CA LYS A 127 12.26 20.81 -6.28
C LYS A 127 13.36 20.49 -7.30
N THR A 128 13.80 19.25 -7.34
CA THR A 128 14.82 18.80 -8.30
C THR A 128 14.36 19.00 -9.74
N ALA A 129 13.10 18.65 -10.05
CA ALA A 129 12.55 18.82 -11.39
C ALA A 129 12.46 20.30 -11.81
N GLU A 130 12.18 21.23 -10.88
CA GLU A 130 12.24 22.67 -11.15
C GLU A 130 13.65 23.14 -11.43
N GLU A 131 14.63 22.75 -10.60
CA GLU A 131 16.04 23.12 -10.76
C GLU A 131 16.63 22.61 -12.08
N GLU A 132 16.20 21.43 -12.53
CA GLU A 132 16.62 20.83 -13.81
C GLU A 132 15.84 21.35 -15.01
N GLY A 133 14.85 22.24 -14.84
CA GLY A 133 14.10 22.87 -15.92
C GLY A 133 12.91 22.07 -16.44
N PHE A 134 12.32 21.21 -15.58
CA PHE A 134 11.11 20.41 -15.87
C PHE A 134 9.88 20.86 -15.03
N PRO A 135 9.42 22.12 -15.13
CA PRO A 135 8.37 22.64 -14.26
C PRO A 135 7.03 21.89 -14.37
N GLU A 136 6.71 21.37 -15.55
CA GLU A 136 5.47 20.58 -15.73
C GLU A 136 5.52 19.23 -14.98
N LEU A 137 6.70 18.63 -14.87
CA LEU A 137 6.90 17.42 -14.09
C LEU A 137 6.91 17.72 -12.58
N ALA A 138 7.52 18.85 -12.18
CA ALA A 138 7.47 19.31 -10.79
C ALA A 138 6.03 19.50 -10.31
N GLU A 139 5.18 20.10 -11.13
CA GLU A 139 3.75 20.27 -10.82
C GLU A 139 3.03 18.91 -10.69
N LYS A 140 3.33 17.93 -11.56
CA LYS A 140 2.78 16.58 -11.44
C LYS A 140 3.20 15.91 -10.13
N PHE A 141 4.46 16.04 -9.70
CA PHE A 141 4.92 15.52 -8.42
C PHE A 141 4.15 16.12 -7.25
N ARG A 142 3.89 17.45 -7.24
CA ARG A 142 3.08 18.09 -6.20
C ARG A 142 1.63 17.61 -6.20
N GLN A 143 1.04 17.41 -7.37
CA GLN A 143 -0.32 16.90 -7.48
C GLN A 143 -0.43 15.46 -6.98
N VAL A 144 0.55 14.60 -7.27
CA VAL A 144 0.61 13.25 -6.73
C VAL A 144 0.80 13.30 -5.22
N ALA A 145 1.71 14.12 -4.69
CA ALA A 145 1.88 14.32 -3.24
C ALA A 145 0.56 14.64 -2.51
N ALA A 146 -0.30 15.47 -3.13
CA ALA A 146 -1.61 15.77 -2.57
C ALA A 146 -2.56 14.56 -2.55
N ILE A 147 -2.42 13.63 -3.49
CA ILE A 147 -3.16 12.38 -3.52
C ILE A 147 -2.66 11.45 -2.41
N GLU A 148 -1.34 11.30 -2.24
CA GLU A 148 -0.74 10.43 -1.22
C GLU A 148 -1.08 10.91 0.19
N LYS A 149 -1.16 12.23 0.41
CA LYS A 149 -1.70 12.78 1.65
C LYS A 149 -3.13 12.30 1.94
N HIS A 150 -3.97 12.25 0.91
CA HIS A 150 -5.35 11.77 1.07
C HIS A 150 -5.41 10.25 1.31
N HIS A 151 -4.47 9.48 0.74
CA HIS A 151 -4.32 8.06 1.04
C HIS A 151 -3.91 7.85 2.49
N GLU A 152 -2.94 8.61 3.02
CA GLU A 152 -2.56 8.56 4.43
C GLU A 152 -3.76 8.83 5.35
N GLU A 153 -4.48 9.92 5.12
CA GLU A 153 -5.67 10.27 5.91
C GLU A 153 -6.69 9.13 5.95
N ARG A 154 -6.90 8.47 4.81
CA ARG A 154 -7.78 7.30 4.68
C ARG A 154 -7.29 6.12 5.49
N TYR A 155 -6.00 5.75 5.37
CA TYR A 155 -5.43 4.62 6.11
C TYR A 155 -5.43 4.87 7.61
N ARG A 156 -5.14 6.09 8.07
CA ARG A 156 -5.22 6.44 9.49
C ARG A 156 -6.66 6.36 10.02
N ALA A 157 -7.65 6.79 9.25
CA ALA A 157 -9.05 6.66 9.64
C ALA A 157 -9.50 5.19 9.72
N LEU A 158 -9.04 4.34 8.79
CA LEU A 158 -9.29 2.90 8.83
C LEU A 158 -8.60 2.22 10.01
N LEU A 159 -7.35 2.57 10.29
CA LEU A 159 -6.60 2.10 11.45
C LEU A 159 -7.34 2.44 12.74
N HIS A 160 -7.74 3.69 12.92
CA HIS A 160 -8.53 4.12 14.08
C HIS A 160 -9.83 3.31 14.23
N ASN A 161 -10.53 3.00 13.14
CA ASN A 161 -11.71 2.15 13.20
C ASN A 161 -11.41 0.71 13.67
N VAL A 162 -10.26 0.16 13.31
CA VAL A 162 -9.84 -1.19 13.77
C VAL A 162 -9.49 -1.14 15.26
N GLU A 163 -8.64 -0.21 15.68
CA GLU A 163 -8.19 -0.02 17.06
C GLU A 163 -9.34 0.21 18.05
N THR A 164 -10.38 0.91 17.61
CA THR A 164 -11.56 1.26 18.43
C THR A 164 -12.73 0.31 18.24
N ALA A 165 -12.57 -0.80 17.51
CA ALA A 165 -13.64 -1.72 17.14
C ALA A 165 -14.83 -1.04 16.42
N ALA A 166 -14.56 0.07 15.76
CA ALA A 166 -15.58 0.89 15.08
C ALA A 166 -15.81 0.52 13.62
N VAL A 167 -15.26 -0.59 13.13
CA VAL A 167 -15.46 -1.02 11.73
C VAL A 167 -16.94 -1.33 11.47
N PHE A 168 -17.58 -2.09 12.36
CA PHE A 168 -18.96 -2.55 12.22
C PHE A 168 -19.93 -1.92 13.22
N GLU A 169 -19.46 -0.96 14.01
CA GLU A 169 -20.25 -0.21 14.99
C GLU A 169 -19.84 1.25 14.97
N LYS A 170 -20.82 2.18 15.03
CA LYS A 170 -20.57 3.62 15.03
C LYS A 170 -21.31 4.27 16.19
N SER A 171 -20.84 5.43 16.64
CA SER A 171 -21.53 6.22 17.66
C SER A 171 -22.87 6.81 17.18
N GLU A 172 -23.07 6.86 15.87
CA GLU A 172 -24.27 7.39 15.21
C GLU A 172 -24.95 6.33 14.36
N VAL A 173 -26.23 6.51 14.11
CA VAL A 173 -27.01 5.70 13.18
C VAL A 173 -26.42 5.84 11.77
N LYS A 174 -26.11 4.71 11.14
CA LYS A 174 -25.62 4.61 9.76
C LYS A 174 -26.53 3.70 8.95
N VAL A 175 -26.44 3.82 7.65
CA VAL A 175 -27.02 2.90 6.69
C VAL A 175 -25.96 1.86 6.35
N TRP A 176 -26.23 0.61 6.70
CA TRP A 176 -25.34 -0.52 6.44
C TRP A 176 -25.83 -1.31 5.24
N GLU A 177 -24.94 -1.69 4.35
CA GLU A 177 -25.24 -2.47 3.16
C GLU A 177 -24.45 -3.78 3.15
N CYS A 178 -25.13 -4.88 2.85
CA CYS A 178 -24.47 -6.16 2.64
C CYS A 178 -23.84 -6.21 1.24
N ARG A 179 -22.54 -6.25 1.14
CA ARG A 179 -21.76 -6.28 -0.11
C ARG A 179 -22.10 -7.48 -1.01
N ASN A 180 -22.69 -8.54 -0.47
CA ASN A 180 -23.05 -9.72 -1.25
C ASN A 180 -24.42 -9.61 -1.91
N CYS A 181 -25.45 -9.10 -1.20
CA CYS A 181 -26.83 -9.14 -1.69
C CYS A 181 -27.53 -7.77 -1.73
N GLY A 182 -26.86 -6.68 -1.31
CA GLY A 182 -27.45 -5.34 -1.30
C GLY A 182 -28.47 -5.10 -0.17
N HIS A 183 -28.61 -6.02 0.80
CA HIS A 183 -29.55 -5.83 1.92
C HIS A 183 -29.15 -4.65 2.77
N ILE A 184 -30.10 -3.73 3.00
CA ILE A 184 -29.90 -2.48 3.76
C ILE A 184 -30.44 -2.62 5.18
N VAL A 185 -29.65 -2.17 6.15
CA VAL A 185 -30.04 -2.07 7.57
C VAL A 185 -29.66 -0.70 8.10
N VAL A 186 -30.55 -0.09 8.88
CA VAL A 186 -30.32 1.22 9.52
C VAL A 186 -30.11 1.00 11.01
N GLY A 187 -29.01 1.47 11.56
CA GLY A 187 -28.65 1.32 12.97
C GLY A 187 -27.23 1.77 13.28
N THR A 188 -26.85 1.73 14.55
CA THR A 188 -25.49 2.04 14.98
C THR A 188 -24.51 0.90 14.73
N LYS A 189 -25.02 -0.34 14.53
CA LYS A 189 -24.21 -1.55 14.34
C LYS A 189 -24.71 -2.35 13.14
N ALA A 190 -23.77 -2.88 12.38
CA ALA A 190 -24.03 -3.87 11.34
C ALA A 190 -24.50 -5.20 11.97
N PRO A 191 -25.47 -5.93 11.38
CA PRO A 191 -25.88 -7.25 11.86
C PRO A 191 -24.72 -8.24 11.90
N ASP A 192 -24.71 -9.13 12.90
CA ASP A 192 -23.69 -10.20 12.97
C ASP A 192 -23.77 -11.18 11.78
N VAL A 193 -25.00 -11.36 11.25
CA VAL A 193 -25.29 -12.18 10.06
C VAL A 193 -26.35 -11.47 9.22
N CYS A 194 -26.15 -11.44 7.91
CA CYS A 194 -27.15 -10.90 6.99
C CYS A 194 -28.40 -11.77 6.98
N PRO A 195 -29.61 -11.21 7.29
CA PRO A 195 -30.84 -12.00 7.38
C PRO A 195 -31.35 -12.50 6.02
N VAL A 196 -30.81 -11.97 4.91
CA VAL A 196 -31.25 -12.35 3.55
C VAL A 196 -30.34 -13.43 2.95
N CYS A 197 -29.02 -13.31 3.06
CA CYS A 197 -28.09 -14.20 2.37
C CYS A 197 -27.14 -14.98 3.30
N ASN A 198 -27.30 -14.84 4.62
CA ASN A 198 -26.54 -15.52 5.68
C ASN A 198 -25.01 -15.27 5.65
N HIS A 199 -24.55 -14.23 4.95
CA HIS A 199 -23.15 -13.82 5.03
C HIS A 199 -22.86 -13.17 6.39
N PRO A 200 -21.63 -13.36 6.94
CA PRO A 200 -21.26 -12.80 8.24
C PRO A 200 -21.14 -11.27 8.17
N GLN A 201 -21.08 -10.63 9.35
CA GLN A 201 -20.94 -9.19 9.54
C GLN A 201 -19.81 -8.57 8.68
N ALA A 202 -18.74 -9.32 8.43
CA ALA A 202 -17.61 -8.90 7.59
C ALA A 202 -18.02 -8.48 6.15
N TYR A 203 -19.23 -8.84 5.72
CA TYR A 203 -19.78 -8.43 4.42
C TYR A 203 -20.56 -7.12 4.47
N PHE A 204 -20.72 -6.49 5.65
CA PHE A 204 -21.39 -5.21 5.73
C PHE A 204 -20.38 -4.06 5.62
N GLU A 205 -20.82 -3.00 4.96
CA GLU A 205 -20.15 -1.70 4.91
C GLU A 205 -21.16 -0.57 5.11
N ILE A 206 -20.68 0.64 5.39
CA ILE A 206 -21.53 1.82 5.36
C ILE A 206 -21.90 2.06 3.90
N SER A 207 -23.20 2.09 3.60
CA SER A 207 -23.70 2.38 2.26
C SER A 207 -23.29 3.80 1.83
N ALA A 208 -22.66 3.92 0.66
CA ALA A 208 -22.23 5.17 0.09
C ALA A 208 -23.13 5.52 -1.10
N GLU A 209 -23.85 6.63 -0.99
CA GLU A 209 -24.58 7.22 -2.11
C GLU A 209 -23.64 8.21 -2.82
N ASN A 210 -23.09 7.81 -3.96
CA ASN A 210 -22.13 8.60 -4.74
C ASN A 210 -22.55 8.81 -6.21
N PHE A 211 -23.85 8.78 -6.46
CA PHE A 211 -24.48 8.97 -7.78
C PHE A 211 -25.36 10.21 -7.81
#